data_501898a02f656864afe5271d4c5d3316
#
_entry.id   501898a02f656864afe5271d4c5d3316
#
_cell.length_a   1.000
_cell.length_b   1.000
_cell.length_c   1.000
_cell.angle_alpha   90.00
_cell.angle_beta   90.00
_cell.angle_gamma   90.00
#
_symmetry.space_group_name_H-M   'P 1'
#
loop_
_entity.id
_entity.type
_entity.pdbx_description
1 polymer ?
#
loop_
_entity_poly.entity_id
_entity_poly.type
_entity_poly.pdbx_seq_one_letter_code
_entity_poly.pdbx_strand_id
1 'polypeptide(L)'
;MKIESIIILASTIVLLMATHVYTFLYTPPSSEKAVKLVFIPQGASFNVIARKLESEKIISNAYKFSLLVKLKGAITNLKAGEYEFTTSMNPVEVLDMMIKGQVKDYTITIPEGYNIREVATLLNNVNIIDKEEFITLATDTIFTASLGIDGNSVEGYLFPDTYRFTKGMTADEIIKKMVQRFNEVYSEIAFKKPTRLKMSKKQIVTLASIIEKETGDISEATLISTVFHNRIRKRMRLESDPTVIYGIKNFNGNLTRKHLLTRTPYNTYQIYGLPPGPIANPGRVSLEAAILPTSEPYLFFVSKNDGSHHFSKTLHEHNRAVYLYQKKPNKNIVKPVKKNNILNSDTYLNHDLKSEAF
;
A
#
# COMPACT_ATOMS: atom_id res chain seq x y z
N MET A 1 37.78 -62.13 17.80
CA MET A 1 37.29 -60.86 18.48
C MET A 1 36.15 -61.28 19.39
N LYS A 2 36.22 -61.07 20.69
CA LYS A 2 35.16 -61.46 21.63
C LYS A 2 33.88 -60.63 21.37
N ILE A 3 32.71 -61.25 21.51
CA ILE A 3 31.40 -60.56 21.30
C ILE A 3 31.33 -59.25 22.08
N GLU A 4 31.83 -59.21 23.30
CA GLU A 4 31.92 -57.98 24.15
C GLU A 4 32.67 -56.85 23.47
N SER A 5 33.81 -57.11 22.77
CA SER A 5 34.58 -56.10 22.04
C SER A 5 33.78 -55.53 20.85
N ILE A 6 32.93 -56.33 20.20
CA ILE A 6 32.08 -55.91 19.09
C ILE A 6 30.96 -54.99 19.63
N ILE A 7 30.37 -55.36 20.76
CA ILE A 7 29.32 -54.56 21.41
C ILE A 7 29.88 -53.23 21.87
N ILE A 8 31.04 -53.20 22.51
CA ILE A 8 31.72 -51.96 22.94
C ILE A 8 32.00 -51.04 21.74
N LEU A 9 32.58 -51.63 20.66
CA LEU A 9 32.86 -50.83 19.43
C LEU A 9 31.59 -50.26 18.80
N ALA A 10 30.52 -51.07 18.71
CA ALA A 10 29.25 -50.62 18.17
C ALA A 10 28.64 -49.51 19.03
N SER A 11 28.66 -49.67 20.38
CA SER A 11 28.16 -48.65 21.31
C SER A 11 28.93 -47.31 21.20
N THR A 12 30.27 -47.41 21.07
CA THR A 12 31.14 -46.24 20.90
C THR A 12 30.84 -45.53 19.58
N ILE A 13 30.65 -46.25 18.48
CA ILE A 13 30.28 -45.66 17.18
C ILE A 13 28.93 -44.97 17.27
N VAL A 14 27.92 -45.60 17.89
CA VAL A 14 26.59 -44.99 18.09
C VAL A 14 26.68 -43.70 18.93
N LEU A 15 27.47 -43.73 20.01
CA LEU A 15 27.69 -42.55 20.87
C LEU A 15 28.36 -41.42 20.10
N LEU A 16 29.40 -41.71 19.32
CA LEU A 16 30.09 -40.71 18.47
C LEU A 16 29.15 -40.12 17.41
N MET A 17 28.32 -40.95 16.77
CA MET A 17 27.33 -40.49 15.81
C MET A 17 26.28 -39.61 16.50
N ALA A 18 25.77 -40.02 17.66
CA ALA A 18 24.81 -39.24 18.41
C ALA A 18 25.37 -37.88 18.83
N THR A 19 26.63 -37.85 19.35
CA THR A 19 27.33 -36.63 19.70
C THR A 19 27.52 -35.71 18.49
N HIS A 20 27.92 -36.30 17.35
CA HIS A 20 28.09 -35.53 16.11
C HIS A 20 26.79 -34.90 15.60
N VAL A 21 25.68 -35.66 15.68
CA VAL A 21 24.34 -35.15 15.34
C VAL A 21 23.93 -34.05 16.33
N TYR A 22 24.09 -34.29 17.63
CA TYR A 22 23.77 -33.33 18.67
C TYR A 22 24.52 -32.01 18.50
N THR A 23 25.84 -32.07 18.30
CA THR A 23 26.65 -30.86 18.08
C THR A 23 26.21 -30.10 16.84
N PHE A 24 25.88 -30.79 15.73
CA PHE A 24 25.33 -30.11 14.55
C PHE A 24 24.01 -29.40 14.83
N LEU A 25 23.07 -30.03 15.55
CA LEU A 25 21.73 -29.51 15.79
C LEU A 25 21.73 -28.27 16.67
N TYR A 26 22.62 -28.20 17.66
CA TYR A 26 22.59 -27.19 18.72
C TYR A 26 23.80 -26.27 18.75
N THR A 27 24.75 -26.43 17.82
CA THR A 27 25.90 -25.52 17.71
C THR A 27 25.69 -24.57 16.55
N PRO A 28 25.69 -23.26 16.82
CA PRO A 28 25.57 -22.25 15.77
C PRO A 28 26.80 -22.26 14.84
N PRO A 29 26.68 -21.80 13.58
CA PRO A 29 27.79 -21.70 12.63
C PRO A 29 28.88 -20.72 13.09
N SER A 30 28.52 -19.69 13.85
CA SER A 30 29.43 -18.69 14.38
C SER A 30 29.02 -18.28 15.80
N SER A 31 30.02 -18.00 16.63
CA SER A 31 29.80 -17.36 17.94
C SER A 31 29.56 -15.85 17.81
N GLU A 32 29.92 -15.25 16.68
CA GLU A 32 29.72 -13.85 16.39
C GLU A 32 28.27 -13.63 15.90
N LYS A 33 27.57 -12.70 16.55
CA LYS A 33 26.16 -12.41 16.25
C LYS A 33 26.07 -11.38 15.12
N ALA A 34 26.08 -11.85 13.86
CA ALA A 34 25.77 -11.02 12.70
C ALA A 34 24.34 -11.27 12.22
N VAL A 35 23.59 -10.16 12.02
CA VAL A 35 22.22 -10.24 11.45
C VAL A 35 22.30 -10.33 9.94
N LYS A 36 21.54 -11.24 9.34
CA LYS A 36 21.45 -11.44 7.88
C LYS A 36 20.02 -11.55 7.42
N LEU A 37 19.70 -10.79 6.37
CA LEU A 37 18.43 -10.87 5.67
C LEU A 37 18.52 -11.90 4.55
N VAL A 38 17.73 -12.97 4.63
CA VAL A 38 17.71 -14.03 3.62
C VAL A 38 16.30 -14.17 3.05
N PHE A 39 16.15 -13.82 1.78
CA PHE A 39 14.89 -13.99 1.07
C PHE A 39 14.75 -15.42 0.52
N ILE A 40 13.66 -16.10 0.86
CA ILE A 40 13.25 -17.43 0.40
C ILE A 40 12.06 -17.23 -0.56
N PRO A 41 12.25 -17.42 -1.88
CA PRO A 41 11.17 -17.21 -2.84
C PRO A 41 10.11 -18.31 -2.74
N GLN A 42 8.87 -17.96 -3.07
CA GLN A 42 7.79 -18.93 -3.15
C GLN A 42 8.07 -20.00 -4.21
N GLY A 43 7.79 -21.26 -3.89
CA GLY A 43 8.05 -22.38 -4.81
C GLY A 43 9.52 -22.82 -4.90
N ALA A 44 10.44 -22.21 -4.15
CA ALA A 44 11.83 -22.64 -4.12
C ALA A 44 11.93 -24.10 -3.64
N SER A 45 12.72 -24.93 -4.36
CA SER A 45 12.97 -26.29 -3.89
C SER A 45 13.79 -26.28 -2.60
N PHE A 46 13.52 -27.23 -1.72
CA PHE A 46 14.18 -27.31 -0.43
C PHE A 46 15.72 -27.32 -0.53
N ASN A 47 16.26 -28.03 -1.55
CA ASN A 47 17.71 -28.07 -1.77
C ASN A 47 18.30 -26.68 -2.10
N VAL A 48 17.56 -25.83 -2.82
CA VAL A 48 17.97 -24.44 -3.11
C VAL A 48 17.97 -23.62 -1.81
N ILE A 49 16.94 -23.79 -0.99
CA ILE A 49 16.85 -23.12 0.32
C ILE A 49 18.03 -23.48 1.21
N ALA A 50 18.29 -24.78 1.39
CA ALA A 50 19.38 -25.27 2.26
C ALA A 50 20.77 -24.77 1.80
N ARG A 51 21.04 -24.81 0.48
CA ARG A 51 22.29 -24.25 -0.08
C ARG A 51 22.41 -22.76 0.14
N LYS A 52 21.32 -22.02 0.01
CA LYS A 52 21.31 -20.58 0.26
C LYS A 52 21.60 -20.27 1.72
N LEU A 53 20.98 -20.97 2.67
CA LEU A 53 21.26 -20.82 4.08
C LEU A 53 22.72 -21.13 4.44
N GLU A 54 23.31 -22.16 3.80
CA GLU A 54 24.73 -22.51 3.97
C GLU A 54 25.66 -21.42 3.39
N SER A 55 25.38 -20.93 2.15
CA SER A 55 26.18 -19.87 1.52
C SER A 55 26.15 -18.57 2.30
N GLU A 56 25.02 -18.28 2.96
CA GLU A 56 24.86 -17.13 3.87
C GLU A 56 25.43 -17.38 5.28
N LYS A 57 26.00 -18.56 5.55
CA LYS A 57 26.54 -18.95 6.87
C LYS A 57 25.48 -18.92 7.99
N ILE A 58 24.22 -19.18 7.65
CA ILE A 58 23.12 -19.33 8.62
C ILE A 58 23.12 -20.77 9.17
N ILE A 59 23.53 -21.73 8.37
CA ILE A 59 23.75 -23.12 8.76
C ILE A 59 25.16 -23.55 8.31
N SER A 60 25.74 -24.51 9.02
CA SER A 60 27.09 -25.00 8.72
C SER A 60 27.15 -26.06 7.60
N ASN A 61 26.03 -26.75 7.32
CA ASN A 61 25.98 -27.83 6.33
C ASN A 61 24.56 -28.06 5.80
N ALA A 62 24.36 -27.84 4.49
CA ALA A 62 23.06 -27.97 3.82
C ALA A 62 22.54 -29.41 3.81
N TYR A 63 23.42 -30.43 3.64
CA TYR A 63 23.01 -31.80 3.63
C TYR A 63 22.46 -32.26 4.99
N LYS A 64 23.18 -31.96 6.09
CA LYS A 64 22.73 -32.27 7.46
C LYS A 64 21.43 -31.54 7.81
N PHE A 65 21.31 -30.29 7.36
CA PHE A 65 20.06 -29.52 7.52
C PHE A 65 18.90 -30.18 6.74
N SER A 66 19.18 -30.67 5.53
CA SER A 66 18.20 -31.39 4.74
C SER A 66 17.70 -32.66 5.44
N LEU A 67 18.60 -33.38 6.11
CA LEU A 67 18.24 -34.57 6.88
C LEU A 67 17.37 -34.20 8.09
N LEU A 68 17.70 -33.14 8.82
CA LEU A 68 16.91 -32.62 9.94
C LEU A 68 15.48 -32.30 9.50
N VAL A 69 15.31 -31.54 8.40
CA VAL A 69 14.01 -31.15 7.88
C VAL A 69 13.17 -32.32 7.44
N LYS A 70 13.79 -33.34 6.79
CA LYS A 70 13.14 -34.61 6.41
C LYS A 70 12.66 -35.37 7.63
N LEU A 71 13.51 -35.52 8.65
CA LEU A 71 13.17 -36.22 9.88
C LEU A 71 12.03 -35.53 10.65
N LYS A 72 11.98 -34.23 10.61
CA LYS A 72 10.86 -33.41 11.18
C LYS A 72 9.59 -33.40 10.31
N GLY A 73 9.62 -34.01 9.09
CA GLY A 73 8.49 -33.97 8.16
C GLY A 73 8.11 -32.56 7.69
N ALA A 74 9.05 -31.61 7.73
CA ALA A 74 8.78 -30.18 7.58
C ALA A 74 9.02 -29.63 6.16
N ILE A 75 9.32 -30.47 5.18
CA ILE A 75 9.71 -30.04 3.82
C ILE A 75 8.63 -29.13 3.18
N THR A 76 7.36 -29.46 3.37
CA THR A 76 6.21 -28.74 2.80
C THR A 76 5.70 -27.60 3.67
N ASN A 77 6.23 -27.46 4.88
CA ASN A 77 5.75 -26.51 5.88
C ASN A 77 6.59 -25.23 5.97
N LEU A 78 7.67 -25.15 5.20
CA LEU A 78 8.54 -23.98 5.17
C LEU A 78 7.81 -22.82 4.47
N LYS A 79 7.72 -21.68 5.15
CA LYS A 79 7.09 -20.49 4.58
C LYS A 79 8.08 -19.70 3.74
N ALA A 80 7.61 -19.17 2.60
CA ALA A 80 8.36 -18.21 1.78
C ALA A 80 8.37 -16.83 2.46
N GLY A 81 9.34 -15.99 2.09
CA GLY A 81 9.47 -14.63 2.61
C GLY A 81 10.92 -14.29 2.97
N GLU A 82 11.14 -13.08 3.44
CA GLU A 82 12.45 -12.64 3.90
C GLU A 82 12.57 -12.86 5.41
N TYR A 83 13.63 -13.55 5.81
CA TYR A 83 13.93 -13.85 7.21
C TYR A 83 15.10 -13.03 7.70
N GLU A 84 15.00 -12.59 8.94
CA GLU A 84 16.10 -11.98 9.66
C GLU A 84 16.76 -13.01 10.57
N PHE A 85 17.76 -13.72 10.03
CA PHE A 85 18.53 -14.71 10.77
C PHE A 85 19.73 -14.07 11.44
N THR A 86 20.20 -14.69 12.53
CA THR A 86 21.52 -14.38 13.10
C THR A 86 22.44 -15.56 12.91
N THR A 87 23.74 -15.30 12.67
CA THR A 87 24.77 -16.35 12.52
C THR A 87 25.01 -17.14 13.80
N SER A 88 24.46 -16.68 14.93
CA SER A 88 24.47 -17.36 16.24
C SER A 88 23.25 -18.26 16.47
N MET A 89 22.34 -18.40 15.50
CA MET A 89 21.24 -19.37 15.56
C MET A 89 21.75 -20.78 15.25
N ASN A 90 21.23 -21.76 15.97
CA ASN A 90 21.46 -23.14 15.64
C ASN A 90 20.47 -23.64 14.57
N PRO A 91 20.77 -24.77 13.87
CA PRO A 91 19.90 -25.27 12.80
C PRO A 91 18.45 -25.56 13.21
N VAL A 92 18.20 -25.91 14.48
CA VAL A 92 16.84 -26.17 14.96
C VAL A 92 16.07 -24.86 15.07
N GLU A 93 16.67 -23.82 15.60
CA GLU A 93 16.06 -22.46 15.69
C GLU A 93 15.76 -21.89 14.30
N VAL A 94 16.69 -22.05 13.34
CA VAL A 94 16.47 -21.63 11.95
C VAL A 94 15.28 -22.36 11.34
N LEU A 95 15.19 -23.68 11.53
CA LEU A 95 14.07 -24.50 11.04
C LEU A 95 12.74 -24.07 11.69
N ASP A 96 12.72 -23.93 13.00
CA ASP A 96 11.50 -23.52 13.74
C ASP A 96 10.99 -22.16 13.30
N MET A 97 11.89 -21.19 13.05
CA MET A 97 11.57 -19.88 12.53
C MET A 97 10.93 -19.96 11.15
N MET A 98 11.45 -20.84 10.27
CA MET A 98 10.91 -21.04 8.92
C MET A 98 9.56 -21.76 8.93
N ILE A 99 9.36 -22.74 9.81
CA ILE A 99 8.07 -23.45 9.97
C ILE A 99 6.99 -22.51 10.49
N LYS A 100 7.32 -21.68 11.49
CA LYS A 100 6.41 -20.67 12.05
C LYS A 100 6.13 -19.52 11.09
N GLY A 101 6.96 -19.34 10.05
CA GLY A 101 6.83 -18.23 9.11
C GLY A 101 7.12 -16.89 9.76
N GLN A 102 8.12 -16.82 10.64
CA GLN A 102 8.54 -15.57 11.28
C GLN A 102 9.37 -14.71 10.29
N VAL A 103 8.70 -14.32 9.21
CA VAL A 103 9.27 -13.47 8.17
C VAL A 103 9.33 -12.02 8.63
N LYS A 104 10.22 -11.24 8.02
CA LYS A 104 10.36 -9.82 8.28
C LYS A 104 9.18 -9.06 7.71
N ASP A 105 8.51 -8.30 8.56
CA ASP A 105 7.46 -7.36 8.18
C ASP A 105 8.03 -6.00 7.79
N TYR A 106 7.43 -5.43 6.75
CA TYR A 106 7.67 -4.05 6.32
C TYR A 106 6.41 -3.23 6.55
N THR A 107 6.52 -2.24 7.44
CA THR A 107 5.42 -1.31 7.71
C THR A 107 5.44 -0.21 6.66
N ILE A 108 4.39 -0.12 5.84
CA ILE A 108 4.30 0.80 4.71
C ILE A 108 2.98 1.57 4.82
N THR A 109 3.08 2.90 4.86
CA THR A 109 1.92 3.78 4.84
C THR A 109 1.59 4.17 3.39
N ILE A 110 0.36 3.85 2.97
CA ILE A 110 -0.20 4.28 1.70
C ILE A 110 -0.97 5.58 1.94
N PRO A 111 -0.53 6.71 1.37
CA PRO A 111 -1.18 8.00 1.57
C PRO A 111 -2.57 8.08 0.94
N GLU A 112 -3.44 8.90 1.53
CA GLU A 112 -4.72 9.27 0.94
C GLU A 112 -4.51 9.97 -0.41
N GLY A 113 -5.43 9.78 -1.34
CA GLY A 113 -5.38 10.39 -2.66
C GLY A 113 -4.38 9.79 -3.66
N TYR A 114 -3.65 8.71 -3.29
CA TYR A 114 -2.82 7.96 -4.24
C TYR A 114 -3.70 7.16 -5.21
N ASN A 115 -3.34 7.15 -6.49
CA ASN A 115 -3.93 6.26 -7.50
C ASN A 115 -3.15 4.94 -7.59
N ILE A 116 -3.66 3.98 -8.36
CA ILE A 116 -3.02 2.66 -8.56
C ILE A 116 -1.53 2.79 -8.93
N ARG A 117 -1.16 3.72 -9.81
CA ARG A 117 0.23 3.88 -10.28
C ARG A 117 1.14 4.43 -9.19
N GLU A 118 0.64 5.34 -8.37
CA GLU A 118 1.36 5.91 -7.22
C GLU A 118 1.56 4.85 -6.14
N VAL A 119 0.52 4.05 -5.84
CA VAL A 119 0.62 2.90 -4.92
C VAL A 119 1.65 1.88 -5.43
N ALA A 120 1.55 1.47 -6.70
CA ALA A 120 2.50 0.53 -7.31
C ALA A 120 3.94 1.04 -7.26
N THR A 121 4.14 2.34 -7.54
CA THR A 121 5.47 2.97 -7.48
C THR A 121 6.03 2.97 -6.05
N LEU A 122 5.19 3.28 -5.05
CA LEU A 122 5.60 3.26 -3.65
C LEU A 122 6.03 1.85 -3.22
N LEU A 123 5.23 0.82 -3.52
CA LEU A 123 5.53 -0.57 -3.17
C LEU A 123 6.77 -1.11 -3.89
N ASN A 124 6.99 -0.71 -5.14
CA ASN A 124 8.18 -1.07 -5.91
C ASN A 124 9.45 -0.42 -5.33
N ASN A 125 9.38 0.85 -4.93
CA ASN A 125 10.52 1.57 -4.36
C ASN A 125 11.04 0.95 -3.05
N VAL A 126 10.17 0.27 -2.31
CA VAL A 126 10.54 -0.47 -1.09
C VAL A 126 10.75 -1.98 -1.35
N ASN A 127 10.83 -2.38 -2.61
CA ASN A 127 11.08 -3.76 -3.06
C ASN A 127 10.10 -4.80 -2.47
N ILE A 128 8.83 -4.46 -2.35
CA ILE A 128 7.76 -5.40 -1.93
C ILE A 128 7.24 -6.17 -3.13
N ILE A 129 6.96 -5.46 -4.23
CA ILE A 129 6.43 -6.06 -5.47
C ILE A 129 6.88 -5.27 -6.68
N ASP A 130 6.96 -5.92 -7.85
CA ASP A 130 7.19 -5.26 -9.12
C ASP A 130 6.01 -4.35 -9.49
N LYS A 131 6.34 -3.17 -10.00
CA LYS A 131 5.36 -2.14 -10.35
C LYS A 131 4.37 -2.58 -11.42
N GLU A 132 4.87 -3.19 -12.48
CA GLU A 132 4.05 -3.56 -13.64
C GLU A 132 3.20 -4.80 -13.32
N GLU A 133 3.71 -5.73 -12.51
CA GLU A 133 2.94 -6.86 -11.99
C GLU A 133 1.73 -6.34 -11.18
N PHE A 134 1.95 -5.40 -10.27
CA PHE A 134 0.87 -4.82 -9.46
C PHE A 134 -0.16 -4.10 -10.33
N ILE A 135 0.27 -3.22 -11.26
CA ILE A 135 -0.63 -2.46 -12.13
C ILE A 135 -1.45 -3.39 -13.02
N THR A 136 -0.82 -4.43 -13.58
CA THR A 136 -1.48 -5.38 -14.47
C THR A 136 -2.66 -6.04 -13.77
N LEU A 137 -2.45 -6.55 -12.55
CA LEU A 137 -3.53 -7.19 -11.80
C LEU A 137 -4.55 -6.17 -11.28
N ALA A 138 -4.11 -5.00 -10.81
CA ALA A 138 -4.97 -3.93 -10.31
C ALA A 138 -5.92 -3.36 -11.39
N THR A 139 -5.58 -3.53 -12.67
CA THR A 139 -6.39 -3.10 -13.82
C THR A 139 -7.01 -4.26 -14.59
N ASP A 140 -6.92 -5.48 -14.07
CA ASP A 140 -7.60 -6.64 -14.63
C ASP A 140 -9.09 -6.63 -14.27
N THR A 141 -9.95 -6.67 -15.28
CA THR A 141 -11.40 -6.58 -15.09
C THR A 141 -12.01 -7.83 -14.45
N ILE A 142 -11.46 -9.02 -14.74
CA ILE A 142 -11.95 -10.30 -14.19
C ILE A 142 -11.58 -10.36 -12.71
N PHE A 143 -10.33 -10.01 -12.39
CA PHE A 143 -9.88 -9.93 -11.01
C PHE A 143 -10.66 -8.88 -10.21
N THR A 144 -10.86 -7.69 -10.76
CA THR A 144 -11.67 -6.62 -10.16
C THR A 144 -13.09 -7.09 -9.85
N ALA A 145 -13.74 -7.77 -10.80
CA ALA A 145 -15.08 -8.34 -10.61
C ALA A 145 -15.10 -9.43 -9.52
N SER A 146 -14.04 -10.26 -9.41
CA SER A 146 -13.92 -11.29 -8.38
C SER A 146 -13.89 -10.71 -6.95
N LEU A 147 -13.46 -9.45 -6.80
CA LEU A 147 -13.47 -8.71 -5.54
C LEU A 147 -14.80 -8.02 -5.24
N GLY A 148 -15.82 -8.22 -6.08
CA GLY A 148 -17.13 -7.57 -5.94
C GLY A 148 -17.13 -6.08 -6.27
N ILE A 149 -16.16 -5.61 -7.06
CA ILE A 149 -16.04 -4.21 -7.49
C ILE A 149 -16.68 -4.05 -8.87
N ASP A 150 -17.66 -3.13 -8.98
CA ASP A 150 -18.28 -2.72 -10.23
C ASP A 150 -17.38 -1.70 -10.95
N GLY A 151 -16.40 -2.18 -11.70
CA GLY A 151 -15.43 -1.33 -12.38
C GLY A 151 -14.46 -2.13 -13.25
N ASN A 152 -13.60 -1.39 -13.97
CA ASN A 152 -12.56 -1.99 -14.82
C ASN A 152 -11.20 -2.10 -14.10
N SER A 153 -11.13 -1.64 -12.86
CA SER A 153 -9.92 -1.66 -12.03
C SER A 153 -10.29 -1.51 -10.57
N VAL A 154 -9.35 -1.77 -9.68
CA VAL A 154 -9.47 -1.54 -8.24
C VAL A 154 -9.22 -0.08 -7.83
N GLU A 155 -9.15 0.86 -8.78
CA GLU A 155 -9.00 2.30 -8.49
C GLU A 155 -10.12 2.80 -7.58
N GLY A 156 -9.73 3.48 -6.50
CA GLY A 156 -10.66 3.97 -5.47
C GLY A 156 -10.97 2.95 -4.37
N TYR A 157 -10.49 1.70 -4.49
CA TYR A 157 -10.77 0.63 -3.54
C TYR A 157 -9.52 0.11 -2.82
N LEU A 158 -8.35 0.65 -3.10
CA LEU A 158 -7.12 0.38 -2.37
C LEU A 158 -7.04 1.35 -1.17
N PHE A 159 -7.67 0.99 -0.05
CA PHE A 159 -7.81 1.92 1.08
C PHE A 159 -6.47 2.45 1.58
N PRO A 160 -6.29 3.78 1.74
CA PRO A 160 -5.10 4.37 2.35
C PRO A 160 -5.04 4.05 3.84
N ASP A 161 -3.97 3.38 4.25
CA ASP A 161 -3.71 3.00 5.65
C ASP A 161 -2.24 2.59 5.80
N THR A 162 -1.83 2.26 7.01
CA THR A 162 -0.52 1.68 7.29
C THR A 162 -0.63 0.15 7.31
N TYR A 163 0.06 -0.48 6.37
CA TYR A 163 0.03 -1.93 6.18
C TYR A 163 1.35 -2.57 6.61
N ARG A 164 1.25 -3.82 7.05
CA ARG A 164 2.40 -4.71 7.18
C ARG A 164 2.41 -5.65 5.98
N PHE A 165 3.44 -5.54 5.16
CA PHE A 165 3.68 -6.41 4.02
C PHE A 165 4.97 -7.18 4.24
N THR A 166 5.06 -8.38 3.63
CA THR A 166 6.27 -9.19 3.64
C THR A 166 6.77 -9.35 2.21
N LYS A 167 8.08 -9.42 2.02
CA LYS A 167 8.62 -9.74 0.70
C LYS A 167 8.19 -11.15 0.27
N GLY A 168 7.78 -11.26 -0.98
CA GLY A 168 7.25 -12.48 -1.55
C GLY A 168 5.72 -12.58 -1.52
N MET A 169 5.01 -11.59 -0.95
CA MET A 169 3.57 -11.45 -1.16
C MET A 169 3.29 -11.18 -2.64
N THR A 170 2.25 -11.83 -3.16
CA THR A 170 1.78 -11.62 -4.53
C THR A 170 0.96 -10.33 -4.65
N ALA A 171 0.80 -9.81 -5.87
CA ALA A 171 -0.10 -8.68 -6.14
C ALA A 171 -1.52 -8.95 -5.66
N ASP A 172 -2.00 -10.20 -5.83
CA ASP A 172 -3.32 -10.65 -5.37
C ASP A 172 -3.49 -10.49 -3.85
N GLU A 173 -2.52 -10.96 -3.07
CA GLU A 173 -2.55 -10.89 -1.61
C GLU A 173 -2.54 -9.42 -1.11
N ILE A 174 -1.71 -8.59 -1.73
CA ILE A 174 -1.59 -7.16 -1.37
C ILE A 174 -2.89 -6.43 -1.69
N ILE A 175 -3.40 -6.58 -2.93
CA ILE A 175 -4.64 -5.91 -3.36
C ILE A 175 -5.83 -6.37 -2.51
N LYS A 176 -5.98 -7.68 -2.28
CA LYS A 176 -7.06 -8.21 -1.43
C LYS A 176 -7.02 -7.62 -0.03
N LYS A 177 -5.85 -7.51 0.57
CA LYS A 177 -5.69 -6.90 1.91
C LYS A 177 -6.14 -5.44 1.93
N MET A 178 -5.78 -4.66 0.91
CA MET A 178 -6.17 -3.25 0.79
C MET A 178 -7.66 -3.08 0.51
N VAL A 179 -8.24 -3.92 -0.37
CA VAL A 179 -9.69 -3.93 -0.67
C VAL A 179 -10.51 -4.42 0.51
N GLN A 180 -10.03 -5.41 1.26
CA GLN A 180 -10.67 -5.84 2.51
C GLN A 180 -10.76 -4.67 3.48
N ARG A 181 -9.66 -3.95 3.69
CA ARG A 181 -9.64 -2.76 4.56
C ARG A 181 -10.60 -1.67 4.08
N PHE A 182 -10.68 -1.45 2.77
CA PHE A 182 -11.69 -0.56 2.19
C PHE A 182 -13.11 -1.01 2.55
N ASN A 183 -13.43 -2.29 2.42
CA ASN A 183 -14.76 -2.82 2.69
C ASN A 183 -15.14 -2.69 4.18
N GLU A 184 -14.20 -2.89 5.10
CA GLU A 184 -14.38 -2.68 6.54
C GLU A 184 -14.79 -1.23 6.80
N VAL A 185 -13.97 -0.28 6.36
CA VAL A 185 -14.22 1.15 6.57
C VAL A 185 -15.49 1.61 5.87
N TYR A 186 -15.69 1.19 4.61
CA TYR A 186 -16.89 1.57 3.85
C TYR A 186 -18.17 1.06 4.51
N SER A 187 -18.17 -0.13 5.08
CA SER A 187 -19.33 -0.71 5.77
C SER A 187 -19.75 0.14 6.97
N GLU A 188 -18.80 0.60 7.77
CA GLU A 188 -19.05 1.49 8.90
C GLU A 188 -19.69 2.82 8.46
N ILE A 189 -19.20 3.37 7.34
CA ILE A 189 -19.67 4.65 6.79
C ILE A 189 -21.04 4.48 6.14
N ALA A 190 -21.28 3.38 5.44
CA ALA A 190 -22.50 3.13 4.67
C ALA A 190 -23.77 3.14 5.54
N PHE A 191 -23.68 2.77 6.83
CA PHE A 191 -24.80 2.87 7.76
C PHE A 191 -25.31 4.31 7.95
N LYS A 192 -24.44 5.30 7.76
CA LYS A 192 -24.79 6.73 7.87
C LYS A 192 -25.47 7.28 6.61
N LYS A 193 -25.53 6.49 5.53
CA LYS A 193 -26.06 6.95 4.22
C LYS A 193 -27.53 7.28 4.31
N PRO A 194 -27.93 8.54 4.03
CA PRO A 194 -29.34 8.93 4.03
C PRO A 194 -30.13 8.18 2.91
N THR A 195 -31.35 7.73 3.20
CA THR A 195 -32.23 7.07 2.23
C THR A 195 -32.52 7.91 0.98
N ARG A 196 -32.47 9.24 1.12
CA ARG A 196 -32.62 10.17 0.00
C ARG A 196 -31.45 10.19 -0.98
N LEU A 197 -30.26 9.71 -0.56
CA LEU A 197 -29.08 9.66 -1.42
C LEU A 197 -29.15 8.42 -2.33
N LYS A 198 -29.54 8.61 -3.60
CA LYS A 198 -29.72 7.55 -4.59
C LYS A 198 -28.46 7.20 -5.38
N MET A 199 -27.27 7.35 -4.76
CA MET A 199 -26.00 6.99 -5.40
C MET A 199 -25.61 5.54 -5.09
N SER A 200 -25.07 4.83 -6.10
CA SER A 200 -24.46 3.51 -5.92
C SER A 200 -23.13 3.61 -5.17
N LYS A 201 -22.58 2.46 -4.68
CA LYS A 201 -21.26 2.39 -4.07
C LYS A 201 -20.19 2.99 -4.99
N LYS A 202 -20.19 2.58 -6.27
CA LYS A 202 -19.28 3.11 -7.29
C LYS A 202 -19.35 4.62 -7.43
N GLN A 203 -20.56 5.18 -7.50
CA GLN A 203 -20.76 6.64 -7.61
C GLN A 203 -20.24 7.39 -6.37
N ILE A 204 -20.47 6.83 -5.18
CA ILE A 204 -19.97 7.40 -3.93
C ILE A 204 -18.44 7.40 -3.92
N VAL A 205 -17.80 6.27 -4.25
CA VAL A 205 -16.33 6.17 -4.28
C VAL A 205 -15.74 7.08 -5.35
N THR A 206 -16.37 7.17 -6.53
CA THR A 206 -15.96 8.10 -7.59
C THR A 206 -16.01 9.56 -7.10
N LEU A 207 -17.11 9.95 -6.46
CA LEU A 207 -17.24 11.31 -5.91
C LEU A 207 -16.22 11.55 -4.79
N ALA A 208 -16.05 10.59 -3.88
CA ALA A 208 -15.07 10.69 -2.80
C ALA A 208 -13.64 10.87 -3.32
N SER A 209 -13.27 10.18 -4.40
CA SER A 209 -11.95 10.32 -5.01
C SER A 209 -11.71 11.72 -5.63
N ILE A 210 -12.77 12.37 -6.09
CA ILE A 210 -12.70 13.76 -6.60
C ILE A 210 -12.56 14.72 -5.41
N ILE A 211 -13.39 14.54 -4.37
CA ILE A 211 -13.32 15.34 -3.14
C ILE A 211 -11.91 15.26 -2.54
N GLU A 212 -11.34 14.05 -2.44
CA GLU A 212 -10.00 13.81 -1.93
C GLU A 212 -8.94 14.65 -2.65
N LYS A 213 -9.04 14.72 -3.97
CA LYS A 213 -8.06 15.45 -4.79
C LYS A 213 -8.29 16.97 -4.81
N GLU A 214 -9.47 17.45 -4.43
CA GLU A 214 -9.81 18.89 -4.33
C GLU A 214 -9.59 19.45 -2.92
N THR A 215 -9.54 18.58 -1.91
CA THR A 215 -9.50 18.99 -0.51
C THR A 215 -8.06 19.35 -0.10
N GLY A 216 -7.81 20.63 0.14
CA GLY A 216 -6.56 21.10 0.75
C GLY A 216 -6.64 21.12 2.28
N ASP A 217 -7.78 21.50 2.82
CA ASP A 217 -8.12 21.46 4.24
C ASP A 217 -9.23 20.42 4.46
N ILE A 218 -8.93 19.39 5.22
CA ILE A 218 -9.84 18.27 5.50
C ILE A 218 -11.19 18.71 6.11
N SER A 219 -11.22 19.84 6.82
CA SER A 219 -12.44 20.41 7.41
C SER A 219 -13.45 20.89 6.36
N GLU A 220 -13.00 21.16 5.13
CA GLU A 220 -13.83 21.65 4.01
C GLU A 220 -14.40 20.52 3.14
N ALA A 221 -14.00 19.26 3.36
CA ALA A 221 -14.40 18.13 2.53
C ALA A 221 -15.92 18.02 2.35
N THR A 222 -16.69 18.25 3.42
CA THR A 222 -18.16 18.21 3.39
C THR A 222 -18.76 19.35 2.57
N LEU A 223 -18.16 20.54 2.58
CA LEU A 223 -18.60 21.69 1.77
C LEU A 223 -18.26 21.50 0.28
N ILE A 224 -17.06 20.98 -0.02
CA ILE A 224 -16.65 20.59 -1.38
C ILE A 224 -17.62 19.53 -1.93
N SER A 225 -17.90 18.49 -1.13
CA SER A 225 -18.90 17.47 -1.45
C SER A 225 -20.27 18.11 -1.77
N THR A 226 -20.70 19.06 -0.96
CA THR A 226 -21.97 19.78 -1.15
C THR A 226 -22.04 20.50 -2.48
N VAL A 227 -20.97 21.16 -2.91
CA VAL A 227 -20.90 21.81 -4.22
C VAL A 227 -21.09 20.77 -5.32
N PHE A 228 -20.37 19.63 -5.28
CA PHE A 228 -20.51 18.60 -6.30
C PHE A 228 -21.91 17.95 -6.32
N HIS A 229 -22.49 17.64 -5.18
CA HIS A 229 -23.87 17.16 -5.09
C HIS A 229 -24.88 18.15 -5.69
N ASN A 230 -24.72 19.44 -5.40
CA ASN A 230 -25.57 20.49 -5.95
C ASN A 230 -25.42 20.62 -7.46
N ARG A 231 -24.18 20.54 -7.98
CA ARG A 231 -23.92 20.55 -9.44
C ARG A 231 -24.54 19.33 -10.13
N ILE A 232 -24.36 18.13 -9.58
CA ILE A 232 -24.99 16.89 -10.12
C ILE A 232 -26.51 17.05 -10.18
N ARG A 233 -27.14 17.50 -9.09
CA ARG A 233 -28.60 17.72 -9.02
C ARG A 233 -29.10 18.74 -10.04
N LYS A 234 -28.30 19.78 -10.29
CA LYS A 234 -28.62 20.85 -11.26
C LYS A 234 -28.16 20.52 -12.68
N ARG A 235 -27.64 19.31 -12.95
CA ARG A 235 -27.07 18.92 -14.24
C ARG A 235 -25.99 19.88 -14.73
N MET A 236 -25.16 20.39 -13.82
CA MET A 236 -23.96 21.16 -14.12
C MET A 236 -22.76 20.22 -14.31
N ARG A 237 -21.76 20.67 -15.05
CA ARG A 237 -20.46 20.01 -15.15
C ARG A 237 -19.72 20.15 -13.80
N LEU A 238 -18.89 19.13 -13.43
CA LEU A 238 -18.16 19.19 -12.17
C LEU A 238 -16.94 20.11 -12.26
N GLU A 239 -16.31 20.21 -13.44
CA GLU A 239 -15.19 21.12 -13.74
C GLU A 239 -14.05 20.99 -12.73
N SER A 240 -13.63 19.73 -12.49
CA SER A 240 -12.57 19.36 -11.56
C SER A 240 -11.29 19.04 -12.32
N ASP A 241 -10.23 19.80 -12.08
CA ASP A 241 -8.92 19.64 -12.71
C ASP A 241 -8.31 18.25 -12.49
N PRO A 242 -8.34 17.65 -11.27
CA PRO A 242 -7.86 16.30 -11.03
C PRO A 242 -8.45 15.22 -11.95
N THR A 243 -9.71 15.37 -12.34
CA THR A 243 -10.36 14.43 -13.28
C THR A 243 -9.75 14.50 -14.68
N VAL A 244 -9.36 15.69 -15.12
CA VAL A 244 -8.68 15.89 -16.41
C VAL A 244 -7.28 15.31 -16.36
N ILE A 245 -6.55 15.61 -15.27
CA ILE A 245 -5.17 15.13 -15.05
C ILE A 245 -5.13 13.59 -15.06
N TYR A 246 -6.06 12.94 -14.38
CA TYR A 246 -6.14 11.48 -14.35
C TYR A 246 -6.34 10.86 -15.74
N GLY A 247 -7.14 11.53 -16.60
CA GLY A 247 -7.38 11.10 -17.98
C GLY A 247 -6.22 11.32 -18.96
N ILE A 248 -5.15 12.01 -18.55
CA ILE A 248 -3.99 12.31 -19.40
C ILE A 248 -2.90 11.23 -19.21
N LYS A 249 -2.54 10.56 -20.32
CA LYS A 249 -1.36 9.70 -20.33
C LYS A 249 -0.09 10.54 -20.22
N ASN A 250 0.82 10.17 -19.34
CA ASN A 250 2.12 10.84 -19.15
C ASN A 250 2.00 12.35 -18.87
N PHE A 251 1.13 12.70 -17.90
CA PHE A 251 0.98 14.09 -17.46
C PHE A 251 2.31 14.65 -16.94
N ASN A 252 2.72 15.80 -17.51
CA ASN A 252 4.01 16.44 -17.23
C ASN A 252 3.96 17.51 -16.12
N GLY A 253 2.86 17.58 -15.36
CA GLY A 253 2.67 18.57 -14.30
C GLY A 253 2.07 19.91 -14.76
N ASN A 254 1.87 20.13 -16.06
CA ASN A 254 1.30 21.38 -16.58
C ASN A 254 -0.06 21.16 -17.25
N LEU A 255 -1.13 21.57 -16.58
CA LEU A 255 -2.50 21.53 -17.10
C LEU A 255 -2.73 22.73 -18.06
N THR A 256 -2.98 22.44 -19.33
CA THR A 256 -3.16 23.43 -20.37
C THR A 256 -4.63 23.60 -20.76
N ARG A 257 -4.98 24.74 -21.39
CA ARG A 257 -6.32 24.95 -21.95
C ARG A 257 -6.72 23.86 -22.96
N LYS A 258 -5.76 23.33 -23.73
CA LYS A 258 -6.01 22.22 -24.65
C LYS A 258 -6.49 20.97 -23.88
N HIS A 259 -5.89 20.65 -22.75
CA HIS A 259 -6.33 19.51 -21.91
C HIS A 259 -7.77 19.69 -21.43
N LEU A 260 -8.15 20.89 -20.96
CA LEU A 260 -9.51 21.19 -20.50
C LEU A 260 -10.55 21.09 -21.65
N LEU A 261 -10.14 21.35 -22.88
CA LEU A 261 -11.02 21.29 -24.07
C LEU A 261 -11.06 19.90 -24.71
N THR A 262 -10.11 19.03 -24.40
CA THR A 262 -10.05 17.68 -24.99
C THR A 262 -11.11 16.78 -24.34
N ARG A 263 -11.97 16.19 -25.16
CA ARG A 263 -13.01 15.28 -24.69
C ARG A 263 -12.42 13.91 -24.36
N THR A 264 -12.42 13.57 -23.08
CA THR A 264 -12.09 12.24 -22.56
C THR A 264 -13.20 11.77 -21.63
N PRO A 265 -13.34 10.48 -21.35
CA PRO A 265 -14.33 9.98 -20.39
C PRO A 265 -14.19 10.56 -18.99
N TYR A 266 -12.98 10.99 -18.59
CA TYR A 266 -12.68 11.56 -17.28
C TYR A 266 -12.73 13.10 -17.25
N ASN A 267 -12.78 13.78 -18.40
CA ASN A 267 -12.77 15.23 -18.41
C ASN A 267 -14.13 15.84 -18.02
N THR A 268 -14.27 16.19 -16.75
CA THR A 268 -15.51 16.77 -16.20
C THR A 268 -15.79 18.22 -16.64
N TYR A 269 -14.91 18.85 -17.42
CA TYR A 269 -15.21 20.06 -18.19
C TYR A 269 -15.98 19.77 -19.48
N GLN A 270 -15.96 18.52 -19.97
CA GLN A 270 -16.56 18.13 -21.25
C GLN A 270 -17.72 17.15 -21.10
N ILE A 271 -17.87 16.51 -19.93
CA ILE A 271 -18.96 15.60 -19.59
C ILE A 271 -19.85 16.15 -18.48
N TYR A 272 -21.08 15.67 -18.40
CA TYR A 272 -21.98 15.94 -17.29
C TYR A 272 -21.96 14.79 -16.29
N GLY A 273 -22.06 15.14 -15.00
CA GLY A 273 -22.07 14.15 -13.92
C GLY A 273 -20.68 13.60 -13.60
N LEU A 274 -20.64 12.41 -13.00
CA LEU A 274 -19.43 11.75 -12.58
C LEU A 274 -18.68 11.09 -13.76
N PRO A 275 -17.37 10.99 -13.71
CA PRO A 275 -16.59 10.17 -14.64
C PRO A 275 -16.90 8.68 -14.45
N PRO A 276 -16.41 7.78 -15.35
CA PRO A 276 -16.76 6.35 -15.33
C PRO A 276 -16.29 5.59 -14.09
N GLY A 277 -15.34 6.13 -13.34
CA GLY A 277 -14.80 5.54 -12.12
C GLY A 277 -13.96 6.51 -11.30
N PRO A 278 -13.44 6.06 -10.16
CA PRO A 278 -12.58 6.85 -9.29
C PRO A 278 -11.28 7.28 -9.97
N ILE A 279 -10.65 8.33 -9.45
CA ILE A 279 -9.40 8.90 -9.95
C ILE A 279 -8.25 8.80 -8.95
N ALA A 280 -8.55 8.34 -7.74
CA ALA A 280 -7.62 8.12 -6.64
C ALA A 280 -8.28 7.24 -5.58
N ASN A 281 -7.52 6.77 -4.60
CA ASN A 281 -8.02 6.05 -3.43
C ASN A 281 -8.32 7.05 -2.31
N PRO A 282 -9.61 7.26 -1.98
CA PRO A 282 -10.01 8.24 -0.99
C PRO A 282 -9.83 7.73 0.43
N GLY A 283 -9.51 8.64 1.35
CA GLY A 283 -9.54 8.40 2.78
C GLY A 283 -10.96 8.37 3.36
N ARG A 284 -11.04 8.08 4.67
CA ARG A 284 -12.31 7.99 5.40
C ARG A 284 -13.13 9.28 5.30
N VAL A 285 -12.48 10.44 5.49
CA VAL A 285 -13.17 11.73 5.52
C VAL A 285 -13.85 12.05 4.19
N SER A 286 -13.17 11.81 3.07
CA SER A 286 -13.73 12.02 1.73
C SER A 286 -14.89 11.06 1.41
N LEU A 287 -14.82 9.80 1.88
CA LEU A 287 -15.91 8.85 1.78
C LEU A 287 -17.13 9.29 2.60
N GLU A 288 -16.93 9.73 3.85
CA GLU A 288 -18.01 10.26 4.70
C GLU A 288 -18.62 11.52 4.10
N ALA A 289 -17.79 12.45 3.62
CA ALA A 289 -18.26 13.67 2.96
C ALA A 289 -19.10 13.38 1.71
N ALA A 290 -18.72 12.39 0.89
CA ALA A 290 -19.47 11.97 -0.28
C ALA A 290 -20.87 11.43 0.07
N ILE A 291 -21.03 10.83 1.25
CA ILE A 291 -22.31 10.27 1.74
C ILE A 291 -23.16 11.32 2.44
N LEU A 292 -22.53 12.26 3.14
CA LEU A 292 -23.18 13.23 4.04
C LEU A 292 -22.90 14.69 3.64
N PRO A 293 -23.35 15.14 2.45
CA PRO A 293 -23.26 16.55 2.08
C PRO A 293 -24.12 17.41 3.01
N THR A 294 -23.75 18.68 3.19
CA THR A 294 -24.58 19.67 3.91
C THR A 294 -25.78 20.11 3.06
N SER A 295 -26.67 20.91 3.66
CA SER A 295 -27.83 21.50 2.96
C SER A 295 -27.51 22.87 2.32
N GLU A 296 -26.26 23.30 2.39
CA GLU A 296 -25.85 24.61 1.86
C GLU A 296 -26.01 24.70 0.35
N PRO A 297 -26.47 25.82 -0.20
CA PRO A 297 -26.76 25.98 -1.62
C PRO A 297 -25.54 26.39 -2.47
N TYR A 298 -24.34 26.06 -2.02
CA TYR A 298 -23.10 26.38 -2.74
C TYR A 298 -23.00 25.63 -4.08
N LEU A 299 -22.51 26.34 -5.10
CA LEU A 299 -22.30 25.83 -6.46
C LEU A 299 -20.86 26.01 -6.95
N PHE A 300 -20.08 26.85 -6.27
CA PHE A 300 -18.72 27.21 -6.64
C PHE A 300 -17.83 27.29 -5.41
N PHE A 301 -16.57 26.98 -5.59
CA PHE A 301 -15.50 27.27 -4.62
C PHE A 301 -14.25 27.76 -5.36
N VAL A 302 -13.42 28.53 -4.69
CA VAL A 302 -12.15 29.03 -5.21
C VAL A 302 -11.13 29.06 -4.08
N SER A 303 -9.90 28.64 -4.37
CA SER A 303 -8.81 28.65 -3.38
C SER A 303 -8.49 30.09 -2.96
N LYS A 304 -8.31 30.28 -1.64
CA LYS A 304 -7.81 31.54 -1.06
C LYS A 304 -6.28 31.62 -1.06
N ASN A 305 -5.58 30.57 -1.55
CA ASN A 305 -4.12 30.42 -1.57
C ASN A 305 -3.47 30.29 -0.17
N ASP A 306 -4.24 29.96 0.84
CA ASP A 306 -3.80 29.67 2.23
C ASP A 306 -4.11 28.22 2.63
N GLY A 307 -4.53 27.38 1.66
CA GLY A 307 -4.97 26.00 1.86
C GLY A 307 -6.48 25.86 2.00
N SER A 308 -7.22 26.96 2.19
CA SER A 308 -8.68 26.99 2.32
C SER A 308 -9.38 27.52 1.07
N HIS A 309 -10.72 27.37 1.03
CA HIS A 309 -11.56 27.81 -0.08
C HIS A 309 -12.61 28.84 0.35
N HIS A 310 -13.03 29.64 -0.62
CA HIS A 310 -14.22 30.48 -0.52
C HIS A 310 -15.35 29.83 -1.30
N PHE A 311 -16.50 29.59 -0.65
CA PHE A 311 -17.68 28.99 -1.23
C PHE A 311 -18.70 30.04 -1.66
N SER A 312 -19.29 29.86 -2.84
CA SER A 312 -20.22 30.84 -3.44
C SER A 312 -21.47 30.14 -3.97
N LYS A 313 -22.61 30.83 -3.88
CA LYS A 313 -23.91 30.34 -4.35
C LYS A 313 -24.16 30.67 -5.82
N THR A 314 -23.61 31.79 -6.29
CA THR A 314 -23.80 32.32 -7.64
C THR A 314 -22.47 32.50 -8.37
N LEU A 315 -22.52 32.48 -9.71
CA LEU A 315 -21.35 32.78 -10.55
C LEU A 315 -20.82 34.20 -10.32
N HIS A 316 -21.71 35.15 -10.03
CA HIS A 316 -21.30 36.52 -9.74
C HIS A 316 -20.45 36.60 -8.46
N GLU A 317 -20.89 35.96 -7.36
CA GLU A 317 -20.13 35.87 -6.11
C GLU A 317 -18.78 35.14 -6.34
N HIS A 318 -18.78 34.05 -7.11
CA HIS A 318 -17.58 33.29 -7.45
C HIS A 318 -16.57 34.17 -8.21
N ASN A 319 -17.00 34.89 -9.25
CA ASN A 319 -16.13 35.77 -10.03
C ASN A 319 -15.51 36.87 -9.18
N ARG A 320 -16.28 37.41 -8.22
CA ARG A 320 -15.79 38.40 -7.26
C ARG A 320 -14.71 37.77 -6.34
N ALA A 321 -14.94 36.55 -5.86
CA ALA A 321 -13.98 35.85 -5.02
C ALA A 321 -12.70 35.48 -5.81
N VAL A 322 -12.80 35.02 -7.07
CA VAL A 322 -11.66 34.81 -7.97
C VAL A 322 -10.84 36.08 -8.14
N TYR A 323 -11.50 37.23 -8.35
CA TYR A 323 -10.80 38.51 -8.44
C TYR A 323 -10.03 38.82 -7.16
N LEU A 324 -10.68 38.67 -5.99
CA LEU A 324 -10.09 38.98 -4.70
C LEU A 324 -8.91 38.07 -4.33
N TYR A 325 -9.04 36.77 -4.53
CA TYR A 325 -8.07 35.77 -4.03
C TYR A 325 -7.01 35.38 -5.05
N GLN A 326 -7.30 35.47 -6.36
CA GLN A 326 -6.38 34.98 -7.38
C GLN A 326 -5.80 36.08 -8.30
N LYS A 327 -6.55 37.20 -8.54
CA LYS A 327 -6.12 38.24 -9.48
C LYS A 327 -5.59 39.49 -8.81
N LYS A 328 -6.09 39.86 -7.63
CA LYS A 328 -5.61 41.02 -6.90
C LYS A 328 -4.27 40.71 -6.27
N PRO A 329 -3.17 41.47 -6.56
CA PRO A 329 -1.89 41.20 -5.93
C PRO A 329 -2.00 41.42 -4.41
N ASN A 330 -1.93 40.35 -3.65
CA ASN A 330 -1.99 40.42 -2.20
C ASN A 330 -0.58 40.79 -1.69
N LYS A 331 -0.39 42.04 -1.26
CA LYS A 331 0.89 42.55 -0.75
C LYS A 331 1.37 41.87 0.55
N ASN A 332 0.56 41.05 1.18
CA ASN A 332 0.80 40.48 2.53
C ASN A 332 0.83 38.93 2.62
N ILE A 333 0.82 38.21 1.52
CA ILE A 333 0.99 36.77 1.61
C ILE A 333 2.48 36.46 1.52
N VAL A 334 3.09 36.09 2.66
CA VAL A 334 4.32 35.31 2.69
C VAL A 334 4.04 34.03 1.88
N LYS A 335 4.69 33.89 0.71
CA LYS A 335 4.56 32.66 -0.11
C LYS A 335 4.84 31.46 0.79
N PRO A 336 3.93 30.49 0.90
CA PRO A 336 4.27 29.26 1.57
C PRO A 336 5.51 28.71 0.86
N VAL A 337 6.52 28.40 1.63
CA VAL A 337 7.73 27.74 1.14
C VAL A 337 7.24 26.50 0.41
N LYS A 338 7.46 26.42 -0.91
CA LYS A 338 7.27 25.21 -1.65
C LYS A 338 8.05 24.14 -0.90
N LYS A 339 7.37 23.22 -0.23
CA LYS A 339 7.96 21.95 0.16
C LYS A 339 8.31 21.28 -1.17
N ASN A 340 9.57 21.46 -1.57
CA ASN A 340 10.14 20.61 -2.59
C ASN A 340 9.99 19.18 -2.03
N ASN A 341 9.13 18.40 -2.65
CA ASN A 341 9.14 16.96 -2.53
C ASN A 341 10.44 16.46 -3.18
N ILE A 342 11.54 16.74 -2.51
CA ILE A 342 12.75 15.94 -2.66
C ILE A 342 12.43 14.70 -1.83
N LEU A 343 12.06 13.64 -2.53
CA LEU A 343 12.11 12.27 -2.04
C LEU A 343 13.58 11.98 -1.72
N ASN A 344 14.03 12.39 -0.54
CA ASN A 344 15.24 11.85 0.03
C ASN A 344 14.89 10.44 0.52
N SER A 345 15.41 9.45 -0.20
CA SER A 345 15.37 8.02 0.12
C SER A 345 15.97 7.66 1.48
N ASP A 346 16.49 8.63 2.23
CA ASP A 346 17.28 8.38 3.46
C ASP A 346 16.51 8.57 4.77
N THR A 347 15.23 8.97 4.75
CA THR A 347 14.50 9.29 5.98
C THR A 347 13.69 8.12 6.56
N TYR A 348 13.60 6.98 5.87
CA TYR A 348 12.82 5.83 6.32
C TYR A 348 13.65 4.70 6.97
N LEU A 349 14.97 4.89 7.13
CA LEU A 349 15.87 3.86 7.71
C LEU A 349 16.45 4.19 9.09
N ASN A 350 16.07 5.31 9.73
CA ASN A 350 16.70 5.73 11.00
C ASN A 350 15.69 5.98 12.13
N HIS A 351 14.93 4.97 12.55
CA HIS A 351 14.20 5.08 13.83
C HIS A 351 14.47 3.94 14.83
N ASP A 352 15.44 3.06 14.59
CA ASP A 352 15.76 1.97 15.52
C ASP A 352 17.23 1.92 16.00
N LEU A 353 17.92 3.06 16.05
CA LEU A 353 19.27 3.09 16.66
C LEU A 353 19.46 4.35 17.53
N LYS A 354 18.68 4.48 18.61
CA LYS A 354 19.07 5.29 19.78
C LYS A 354 18.18 4.95 20.99
N SER A 355 18.48 3.85 21.65
CA SER A 355 18.20 3.69 23.07
C SER A 355 19.14 2.63 23.63
N GLU A 356 20.39 3.04 23.85
CA GLU A 356 21.28 2.43 24.86
C GLU A 356 22.47 3.37 25.00
N ALA A 357 22.34 4.29 25.93
CA ALA A 357 23.44 4.89 26.72
C ALA A 357 22.80 5.91 27.69
N PHE A 358 22.48 5.45 28.86
CA PHE A 358 22.77 5.93 30.23
C PHE A 358 21.96 5.11 31.22
#